data_1543136a311c5861f7827a29e38b2de7
#
_entry.id   1543136a311c5861f7827a29e38b2de7
#
_cell.length_a   1.000
_cell.length_b   1.000
_cell.length_c   1.000
_cell.angle_alpha   90.00
_cell.angle_beta   90.00
_cell.angle_gamma   90.00
#
_symmetry.space_group_name_H-M   'P 1'
#
loop_
_entity.id
_entity.type
_entity.pdbx_description
1 polymer ?
#
loop_
_entity_poly.entity_id
_entity_poly.type
_entity_poly.pdbx_seq_one_letter_code
_entity_poly.pdbx_strand_id
1 'polypeptide(L)'
;MMDSSITTTQPAIEQLDDQPNLFIGLIGGVIAMLVGAIVWGVISYITEYQIGWMAIGVGFLVGIAIRFSGRGKTITFGVSGAVLALIGCLLGNLLFYAGAIAQEESMSFLEVFFLLVLSPAAILEVFTLAFDFRDIFFYAIAAYVGFSTAMDIKRSRK
;
A
#
# COMPACT_ATOMS: atom_id res chain seq x y z
N MET A 1 -48.74 -29.48 7.62
CA MET A 1 -47.45 -29.61 8.34
C MET A 1 -46.42 -28.97 7.44
N MET A 2 -46.26 -27.65 7.53
CA MET A 2 -45.30 -26.91 6.68
C MET A 2 -43.95 -26.95 7.36
N ASP A 3 -42.96 -27.38 6.59
CA ASP A 3 -41.59 -27.62 6.97
C ASP A 3 -40.91 -26.30 7.43
N SER A 4 -40.66 -26.18 8.73
CA SER A 4 -39.98 -25.07 9.38
C SER A 4 -38.44 -25.17 9.30
N SER A 5 -37.92 -26.12 8.56
CA SER A 5 -36.45 -26.42 8.49
C SER A 5 -35.66 -25.55 7.50
N ILE A 6 -36.36 -24.85 6.57
CA ILE A 6 -35.67 -24.06 5.53
C ILE A 6 -35.28 -22.66 6.03
N THR A 7 -35.99 -22.14 7.04
CA THR A 7 -35.82 -20.72 7.47
C THR A 7 -34.55 -20.50 8.36
N THR A 8 -33.97 -21.59 8.90
CA THR A 8 -32.84 -21.46 9.87
C THR A 8 -31.47 -21.52 9.20
N THR A 9 -31.38 -22.00 7.96
CA THR A 9 -30.10 -22.18 7.28
C THR A 9 -29.64 -20.92 6.52
N GLN A 10 -30.56 -20.09 6.05
CA GLN A 10 -30.23 -18.85 5.33
C GLN A 10 -29.47 -17.81 6.17
N PRO A 11 -29.87 -17.49 7.41
CA PRO A 11 -29.12 -16.52 8.20
C PRO A 11 -27.71 -16.99 8.60
N ALA A 12 -27.51 -18.32 8.71
CA ALA A 12 -26.20 -18.87 9.05
C ALA A 12 -25.21 -18.76 7.87
N ILE A 13 -25.67 -18.96 6.65
CA ILE A 13 -24.84 -18.82 5.43
C ILE A 13 -24.49 -17.36 5.20
N GLU A 14 -25.42 -16.45 5.41
CA GLU A 14 -25.18 -15.00 5.29
C GLU A 14 -24.20 -14.48 6.33
N GLN A 15 -24.20 -15.03 7.56
CA GLN A 15 -23.23 -14.71 8.60
C GLN A 15 -21.81 -15.23 8.32
N LEU A 16 -21.67 -16.35 7.59
CA LEU A 16 -20.35 -16.90 7.22
C LEU A 16 -19.67 -16.06 6.13
N ASP A 17 -20.44 -15.40 5.27
CA ASP A 17 -19.90 -14.55 4.19
C ASP A 17 -19.41 -13.18 4.70
N ASP A 18 -19.76 -12.80 5.91
CA ASP A 18 -19.40 -11.50 6.52
C ASP A 18 -18.23 -11.57 7.51
N GLN A 19 -17.55 -12.73 7.59
CA GLN A 19 -16.40 -12.89 8.49
C GLN A 19 -15.18 -12.12 7.99
N PRO A 20 -14.48 -11.37 8.87
CA PRO A 20 -13.26 -10.68 8.51
C PRO A 20 -12.19 -11.67 8.02
N ASN A 21 -11.67 -11.47 6.82
CA ASN A 21 -10.62 -12.29 6.24
C ASN A 21 -9.38 -11.45 5.95
N LEU A 22 -8.36 -11.56 6.82
CA LEU A 22 -7.12 -10.82 6.68
C LEU A 22 -6.37 -11.19 5.38
N PHE A 23 -6.42 -12.45 4.96
CA PHE A 23 -5.72 -12.88 3.75
C PHE A 23 -6.26 -12.18 2.49
N ILE A 24 -7.58 -12.11 2.37
CA ILE A 24 -8.23 -11.37 1.27
C ILE A 24 -7.91 -9.87 1.38
N GLY A 25 -7.90 -9.32 2.60
CA GLY A 25 -7.48 -7.95 2.86
C GLY A 25 -6.05 -7.66 2.40
N LEU A 26 -5.11 -8.57 2.69
CA LEU A 26 -3.72 -8.45 2.26
C LEU A 26 -3.57 -8.50 0.74
N ILE A 27 -4.30 -9.39 0.04
CA ILE A 27 -4.29 -9.43 -1.43
C ILE A 27 -4.74 -8.08 -2.00
N GLY A 28 -5.87 -7.54 -1.53
CA GLY A 28 -6.36 -6.23 -1.93
C GLY A 28 -5.36 -5.11 -1.63
N GLY A 29 -4.73 -5.15 -0.46
CA GLY A 29 -3.70 -4.22 -0.04
C GLY A 29 -2.45 -4.27 -0.92
N VAL A 30 -1.98 -5.46 -1.30
CA VAL A 30 -0.82 -5.64 -2.19
C VAL A 30 -1.12 -5.10 -3.59
N ILE A 31 -2.31 -5.37 -4.13
CA ILE A 31 -2.70 -4.81 -5.43
C ILE A 31 -2.73 -3.29 -5.38
N ALA A 32 -3.33 -2.71 -4.33
CA ALA A 32 -3.39 -1.26 -4.14
C ALA A 32 -2.00 -0.64 -3.95
N MET A 33 -1.12 -1.31 -3.21
CA MET A 33 0.28 -0.92 -3.02
C MET A 33 1.03 -0.85 -4.36
N LEU A 34 0.91 -1.88 -5.19
CA LEU A 34 1.56 -1.91 -6.52
C LEU A 34 1.02 -0.80 -7.42
N VAL A 35 -0.30 -0.64 -7.49
CA VAL A 35 -0.92 0.45 -8.27
C VAL A 35 -0.45 1.82 -7.76
N GLY A 36 -0.45 2.03 -6.44
CA GLY A 36 0.01 3.28 -5.84
C GLY A 36 1.49 3.57 -6.12
N ALA A 37 2.35 2.55 -6.02
CA ALA A 37 3.78 2.69 -6.32
C ALA A 37 4.03 3.04 -7.80
N ILE A 38 3.32 2.38 -8.73
CA ILE A 38 3.45 2.67 -10.17
C ILE A 38 2.98 4.10 -10.47
N VAL A 39 1.81 4.49 -9.96
CA VAL A 39 1.27 5.85 -10.15
C VAL A 39 2.24 6.88 -9.59
N TRP A 40 2.78 6.66 -8.39
CA TRP A 40 3.78 7.54 -7.81
C TRP A 40 5.03 7.63 -8.69
N GLY A 41 5.64 6.49 -9.04
CA GLY A 41 6.86 6.45 -9.85
C GLY A 41 6.68 7.16 -11.18
N VAL A 42 5.55 6.92 -11.88
CA VAL A 42 5.25 7.56 -13.17
C VAL A 42 5.04 9.07 -13.03
N ILE A 43 4.26 9.52 -12.05
CA ILE A 43 4.01 10.96 -11.83
C ILE A 43 5.32 11.67 -11.46
N SER A 44 6.12 11.09 -10.55
CA SER A 44 7.39 11.67 -10.15
C SER A 44 8.38 11.74 -11.32
N TYR A 45 8.39 10.73 -12.17
CA TYR A 45 9.23 10.70 -13.37
C TYR A 45 8.84 11.77 -14.39
N ILE A 46 7.53 11.93 -14.69
CA ILE A 46 7.04 12.92 -15.66
C ILE A 46 7.20 14.36 -15.16
N THR A 47 7.02 14.57 -13.84
CA THR A 47 7.11 15.90 -13.23
C THR A 47 8.53 16.28 -12.84
N GLU A 48 9.47 15.34 -12.88
CA GLU A 48 10.84 15.48 -12.35
C GLU A 48 10.88 15.94 -10.88
N TYR A 49 9.76 15.76 -10.18
CA TYR A 49 9.57 16.23 -8.81
C TYR A 49 9.11 15.08 -7.89
N GLN A 50 9.85 14.88 -6.82
CA GLN A 50 9.47 13.96 -5.76
C GLN A 50 8.47 14.63 -4.81
N ILE A 51 7.18 14.34 -5.03
CA ILE A 51 6.10 14.99 -4.31
C ILE A 51 5.73 14.15 -3.08
N GLY A 52 6.16 14.55 -1.88
CA GLY A 52 5.90 13.83 -0.63
C GLY A 52 4.41 13.56 -0.32
N TRP A 53 3.50 14.41 -0.82
CA TRP A 53 2.04 14.20 -0.70
C TRP A 53 1.54 12.90 -1.33
N MET A 54 2.25 12.35 -2.29
CA MET A 54 1.91 11.06 -2.91
C MET A 54 1.94 9.92 -1.89
N ALA A 55 2.81 9.99 -0.89
CA ALA A 55 2.88 9.02 0.20
C ALA A 55 1.56 8.91 0.96
N ILE A 56 0.88 10.03 1.19
CA ILE A 56 -0.44 10.06 1.84
C ILE A 56 -1.47 9.36 0.97
N GLY A 57 -1.44 9.60 -0.34
CA GLY A 57 -2.31 8.94 -1.32
C GLY A 57 -2.12 7.42 -1.33
N VAL A 58 -0.87 6.94 -1.31
CA VAL A 58 -0.55 5.50 -1.25
C VAL A 58 -1.07 4.90 0.06
N GLY A 59 -0.81 5.55 1.20
CA GLY A 59 -1.31 5.09 2.50
C GLY A 59 -2.83 4.97 2.53
N PHE A 60 -3.54 5.97 2.00
CA PHE A 60 -4.99 5.97 1.91
C PHE A 60 -5.52 4.86 1.00
N LEU A 61 -4.95 4.71 -0.19
CA LEU A 61 -5.34 3.69 -1.16
C LEU A 61 -5.18 2.28 -0.59
N VAL A 62 -4.02 2.00 0.00
CA VAL A 62 -3.71 0.71 0.63
C VAL A 62 -4.65 0.43 1.80
N GLY A 63 -4.84 1.40 2.70
CA GLY A 63 -5.70 1.24 3.87
C GLY A 63 -7.15 0.96 3.49
N ILE A 64 -7.70 1.69 2.52
CA ILE A 64 -9.05 1.43 1.98
C ILE A 64 -9.12 0.03 1.38
N ALA A 65 -8.17 -0.35 0.52
CA ALA A 65 -8.20 -1.64 -0.16
C ALA A 65 -8.20 -2.81 0.83
N ILE A 66 -7.32 -2.78 1.85
CA ILE A 66 -7.28 -3.81 2.90
C ILE A 66 -8.62 -3.91 3.64
N ARG A 67 -9.18 -2.76 4.01
CA ARG A 67 -10.44 -2.71 4.76
C ARG A 67 -11.61 -3.26 3.97
N PHE A 68 -11.77 -2.84 2.71
CA PHE A 68 -12.89 -3.26 1.87
C PHE A 68 -12.76 -4.72 1.44
N SER A 69 -11.56 -5.16 1.05
CA SER A 69 -11.34 -6.55 0.64
C SER A 69 -11.47 -7.51 1.82
N GLY A 70 -10.87 -7.18 2.98
CA GLY A 70 -10.83 -8.08 4.13
C GLY A 70 -11.98 -7.94 5.10
N ARG A 71 -12.87 -6.93 4.93
CA ARG A 71 -14.03 -6.66 5.80
C ARG A 71 -13.69 -6.55 7.29
N GLY A 72 -12.41 -6.39 7.63
CA GLY A 72 -11.92 -6.33 9.01
C GLY A 72 -11.58 -4.91 9.45
N LYS A 73 -11.60 -4.70 10.77
CA LYS A 73 -11.34 -3.39 11.41
C LYS A 73 -10.46 -3.53 12.65
N THR A 74 -9.70 -4.60 12.73
CA THR A 74 -8.84 -4.89 13.89
C THR A 74 -7.49 -4.20 13.76
N ILE A 75 -6.72 -4.16 14.86
CA ILE A 75 -5.34 -3.64 14.88
C ILE A 75 -4.47 -4.35 13.83
N THR A 76 -4.68 -5.64 13.60
CA THR A 76 -3.93 -6.42 12.60
C THR A 76 -4.11 -5.86 11.19
N PHE A 77 -5.34 -5.47 10.82
CA PHE A 77 -5.61 -4.80 9.54
C PHE A 77 -4.91 -3.45 9.47
N GLY A 78 -4.92 -2.67 10.56
CA GLY A 78 -4.21 -1.40 10.66
C GLY A 78 -2.71 -1.54 10.47
N VAL A 79 -2.07 -2.47 11.18
CA VAL A 79 -0.64 -2.74 11.05
C VAL A 79 -0.28 -3.18 9.64
N SER A 80 -1.08 -4.08 9.05
CA SER A 80 -0.88 -4.50 7.65
C SER A 80 -0.99 -3.31 6.68
N GLY A 81 -1.94 -2.39 6.90
CA GLY A 81 -2.09 -1.18 6.12
C GLY A 81 -0.86 -0.26 6.22
N ALA A 82 -0.34 -0.06 7.42
CA ALA A 82 0.87 0.75 7.64
C ALA A 82 2.10 0.14 6.94
N VAL A 83 2.31 -1.17 7.11
CA VAL A 83 3.46 -1.87 6.52
C VAL A 83 3.40 -1.84 4.99
N LEU A 84 2.26 -2.17 4.39
CA LEU A 84 2.09 -2.15 2.94
C LEU A 84 2.17 -0.72 2.37
N ALA A 85 1.69 0.30 3.10
CA ALA A 85 1.86 1.69 2.69
C ALA A 85 3.33 2.10 2.62
N LEU A 86 4.13 1.73 3.63
CA LEU A 86 5.57 1.99 3.64
C LEU A 86 6.29 1.29 2.48
N ILE A 87 5.98 0.01 2.25
CA ILE A 87 6.56 -0.74 1.12
C ILE A 87 6.16 -0.07 -0.21
N GLY A 88 4.91 0.38 -0.34
CA GLY A 88 4.44 1.09 -1.52
C GLY A 88 5.19 2.41 -1.78
N CYS A 89 5.47 3.17 -0.72
CA CYS A 89 6.27 4.39 -0.82
C CYS A 89 7.72 4.10 -1.26
N LEU A 90 8.35 3.07 -0.66
CA LEU A 90 9.70 2.65 -1.03
C LEU A 90 9.76 2.18 -2.50
N LEU A 91 8.79 1.37 -2.94
CA LEU A 91 8.70 0.92 -4.33
C LEU A 91 8.46 2.09 -5.29
N GLY A 92 7.60 3.04 -4.93
CA GLY A 92 7.35 4.24 -5.75
C GLY A 92 8.62 5.06 -5.97
N ASN A 93 9.41 5.27 -4.91
CA ASN A 93 10.72 5.92 -5.01
C ASN A 93 11.70 5.10 -5.84
N LEU A 94 11.75 3.79 -5.65
CA LEU A 94 12.63 2.91 -6.43
C LEU A 94 12.32 2.99 -7.93
N LEU A 95 11.04 3.00 -8.31
CA LEU A 95 10.61 3.16 -9.70
C LEU A 95 11.01 4.53 -10.27
N PHE A 96 10.88 5.60 -9.48
CA PHE A 96 11.32 6.93 -9.87
C PHE A 96 12.82 6.97 -10.16
N TYR A 97 13.66 6.48 -9.21
CA TYR A 97 15.11 6.49 -9.40
C TYR A 97 15.56 5.57 -10.52
N ALA A 98 14.93 4.40 -10.70
CA ALA A 98 15.20 3.53 -11.84
C ALA A 98 14.95 4.25 -13.18
N GLY A 99 13.87 5.03 -13.27
CA GLY A 99 13.57 5.84 -14.46
C GLY A 99 14.58 6.96 -14.68
N ALA A 100 14.96 7.69 -13.63
CA ALA A 100 15.93 8.79 -13.71
C ALA A 100 17.31 8.29 -14.16
N ILE A 101 17.84 7.24 -13.52
CA ILE A 101 19.13 6.64 -13.85
C ILE A 101 19.11 6.08 -15.29
N ALA A 102 18.02 5.42 -15.70
CA ALA A 102 17.89 4.88 -17.04
C ALA A 102 17.98 5.97 -18.12
N GLN A 103 17.42 7.14 -17.84
CA GLN A 103 17.49 8.29 -18.73
C GLN A 103 18.89 8.90 -18.78
N GLU A 104 19.54 9.09 -17.63
CA GLU A 104 20.90 9.66 -17.54
C GLU A 104 21.95 8.78 -18.20
N GLU A 105 21.91 7.47 -17.96
CA GLU A 105 22.89 6.50 -18.43
C GLU A 105 22.53 5.93 -19.84
N SER A 106 21.43 6.38 -20.44
CA SER A 106 20.94 5.85 -21.73
C SER A 106 20.71 4.33 -21.70
N MET A 107 20.33 3.79 -20.54
CA MET A 107 20.03 2.37 -20.34
C MET A 107 18.53 2.10 -20.43
N SER A 108 18.15 0.82 -20.59
CA SER A 108 16.75 0.43 -20.52
C SER A 108 16.23 0.53 -19.06
N PHE A 109 15.00 1.04 -18.88
CA PHE A 109 14.35 1.08 -17.57
C PHE A 109 14.36 -0.28 -16.84
N LEU A 110 14.05 -1.36 -17.57
CA LEU A 110 14.04 -2.71 -17.00
C LEU A 110 15.43 -3.15 -16.53
N GLU A 111 16.47 -2.81 -17.28
CA GLU A 111 17.84 -3.15 -16.94
C GLU A 111 18.25 -2.48 -15.63
N VAL A 112 18.01 -1.17 -15.49
CA VAL A 112 18.30 -0.44 -14.24
C VAL A 112 17.45 -0.94 -13.09
N PHE A 113 16.15 -1.19 -13.34
CA PHE A 113 15.25 -1.70 -12.30
C PHE A 113 15.73 -3.05 -11.76
N PHE A 114 16.09 -3.99 -12.64
CA PHE A 114 16.63 -5.28 -12.20
C PHE A 114 18.00 -5.16 -11.53
N LEU A 115 18.85 -4.26 -12.01
CA LEU A 115 20.14 -3.97 -11.38
C LEU A 115 19.94 -3.51 -9.92
N LEU A 116 19.03 -2.59 -9.69
CA LEU A 116 18.72 -2.10 -8.35
C LEU A 116 18.12 -3.20 -7.47
N VAL A 117 17.10 -3.94 -7.96
CA VAL A 117 16.43 -4.98 -7.18
C VAL A 117 17.37 -6.13 -6.82
N LEU A 118 18.28 -6.51 -7.72
CA LEU A 118 19.20 -7.64 -7.50
C LEU A 118 20.48 -7.25 -6.73
N SER A 119 20.77 -5.95 -6.59
CA SER A 119 21.94 -5.46 -5.88
C SER A 119 21.53 -4.68 -4.63
N PRO A 120 21.53 -5.31 -3.44
CA PRO A 120 21.24 -4.60 -2.18
C PRO A 120 22.18 -3.41 -1.93
N ALA A 121 23.42 -3.48 -2.41
CA ALA A 121 24.39 -2.38 -2.31
C ALA A 121 23.96 -1.18 -3.15
N ALA A 122 23.49 -1.40 -4.39
CA ALA A 122 22.99 -0.33 -5.26
C ALA A 122 21.72 0.32 -4.68
N ILE A 123 20.78 -0.49 -4.14
CA ILE A 123 19.62 0.06 -3.43
C ILE A 123 20.06 0.95 -2.28
N LEU A 124 20.97 0.48 -1.43
CA LEU A 124 21.43 1.22 -0.25
C LEU A 124 22.13 2.53 -0.67
N GLU A 125 22.95 2.50 -1.72
CA GLU A 125 23.61 3.67 -2.26
C GLU A 125 22.61 4.71 -2.77
N VAL A 126 21.65 4.30 -3.60
CA VAL A 126 20.59 5.18 -4.11
C VAL A 126 19.79 5.77 -2.95
N PHE A 127 19.38 4.95 -1.97
CA PHE A 127 18.63 5.46 -0.83
C PHE A 127 19.44 6.40 0.06
N THR A 128 20.73 6.16 0.29
CA THR A 128 21.56 7.05 1.12
C THR A 128 21.82 8.40 0.44
N LEU A 129 21.91 8.43 -0.87
CA LEU A 129 22.13 9.67 -1.63
C LEU A 129 20.83 10.48 -1.83
N ALA A 130 19.73 9.79 -1.96
CA ALA A 130 18.45 10.37 -2.36
C ALA A 130 17.47 10.63 -1.20
N PHE A 131 17.70 10.01 -0.03
CA PHE A 131 16.81 10.08 1.12
C PHE A 131 17.01 11.40 1.89
N ASP A 132 15.94 12.22 1.93
CA ASP A 132 15.91 13.47 2.69
C ASP A 132 15.16 13.25 4.03
N PHE A 133 15.47 14.07 5.04
CA PHE A 133 14.75 14.10 6.32
C PHE A 133 13.24 14.28 6.13
N ARG A 134 12.83 14.99 5.08
CA ARG A 134 11.41 15.17 4.71
C ARG A 134 10.71 13.86 4.37
N ASP A 135 11.42 12.89 3.80
CA ASP A 135 10.85 11.59 3.43
C ASP A 135 10.40 10.80 4.67
N ILE A 136 11.17 10.87 5.76
CA ILE A 136 10.79 10.24 7.05
C ILE A 136 9.43 10.76 7.52
N PHE A 137 9.22 12.06 7.42
CA PHE A 137 7.97 12.69 7.82
C PHE A 137 6.79 12.20 6.96
N PHE A 138 6.96 12.17 5.65
CA PHE A 138 5.90 11.72 4.74
C PHE A 138 5.64 10.21 4.87
N TYR A 139 6.67 9.40 5.11
CA TYR A 139 6.51 7.97 5.35
C TYR A 139 5.79 7.68 6.67
N ALA A 140 6.08 8.45 7.70
CA ALA A 140 5.35 8.35 8.97
C ALA A 140 3.86 8.69 8.79
N ILE A 141 3.55 9.72 8.01
CA ILE A 141 2.16 10.07 7.67
C ILE A 141 1.52 8.96 6.83
N ALA A 142 2.20 8.43 5.81
CA ALA A 142 1.68 7.34 4.98
C ALA A 142 1.35 6.10 5.81
N ALA A 143 2.25 5.71 6.72
CA ALA A 143 2.03 4.60 7.65
C ALA A 143 0.83 4.86 8.57
N TYR A 144 0.72 6.07 9.12
CA TYR A 144 -0.41 6.46 9.97
C TYR A 144 -1.74 6.45 9.20
N VAL A 145 -1.76 6.98 7.99
CA VAL A 145 -2.95 6.98 7.13
C VAL A 145 -3.34 5.57 6.73
N GLY A 146 -2.37 4.73 6.32
CA GLY A 146 -2.60 3.33 6.01
C GLY A 146 -3.17 2.55 7.19
N PHE A 147 -2.60 2.77 8.39
CA PHE A 147 -3.08 2.18 9.63
C PHE A 147 -4.51 2.64 9.98
N SER A 148 -4.73 3.94 10.05
CA SER A 148 -6.00 4.51 10.49
C SER A 148 -7.15 4.20 9.54
N THR A 149 -6.88 4.18 8.23
CA THR A 149 -7.89 3.89 7.21
C THR A 149 -8.25 2.41 7.19
N ALA A 150 -7.27 1.51 7.36
CA ALA A 150 -7.52 0.07 7.43
C ALA A 150 -8.25 -0.33 8.71
N MET A 151 -7.99 0.33 9.85
CA MET A 151 -8.56 -0.03 11.16
C MET A 151 -9.91 0.61 11.47
N ASP A 152 -10.37 1.66 10.74
CA ASP A 152 -11.58 2.43 11.07
C ASP A 152 -11.67 2.81 12.57
N ILE A 153 -10.86 3.75 12.96
CA ILE A 153 -10.99 4.35 14.28
C ILE A 153 -12.31 5.15 14.28
N LYS A 154 -13.40 4.48 14.58
CA LYS A 154 -14.66 5.14 14.88
C LYS A 154 -14.40 5.99 16.11
N ARG A 155 -14.20 7.29 15.89
CA ARG A 155 -14.20 8.26 16.97
C ARG A 155 -15.58 8.12 17.65
N SER A 156 -15.62 7.38 18.77
CA SER A 156 -16.78 7.31 19.63
C SER A 156 -17.06 8.74 20.10
N ARG A 157 -17.95 9.43 19.38
CA ARG A 157 -18.58 10.64 19.93
C ARG A 157 -19.50 10.17 21.04
N LYS A 158 -19.04 10.25 22.27
CA LYS A 158 -19.92 10.39 23.42
C LYS A 158 -20.46 11.82 23.45
#